data_e7d1a5fd1a225201d0fe11b592625ef4
#
_entry.id   e7d1a5fd1a225201d0fe11b592625ef4
#
_cell.length_a   1.000
_cell.length_b   1.000
_cell.length_c   1.000
_cell.angle_alpha   90.00
_cell.angle_beta   90.00
_cell.angle_gamma   90.00
#
_symmetry.space_group_name_H-M   'P 1'
#
loop_
_entity.id
_entity.type
_entity.pdbx_description
1 polymer ?
#
loop_
_entity_poly.entity_id
_entity_poly.type
_entity_poly.pdbx_seq_one_letter_code
_entity_poly.pdbx_strand_id
1 'polypeptide(L)'
;MLVGVDLGEYDCEASLDELEELAKTAGAEVEARVTQRRETPDSATFIGSGRLKEIKNFCADNDVDLLIFDSELTPSQQRNIEDITDVRVVDRTQLILDIFATRARSGEGKLQVELAQLKYLLPRLGGKGTSMSRLGGGIGTRGPGETKLESDRRHIRRRIKNLEDGLEALSRRRKLARERREKDEVETVAIVGYTNAGKSTLMNALTQAGVLAEDKLFATLDPTSRALTLPDGRRVMLIDTVGFIRRLPHGLVEAFKSTLEEAASATLILNVCDASSPDCAEHLEVTNRLLEELGCKGKPIIAVFNKCDAAPDLSWLSAGLHSVKISALTGEGLDRLLNEMVRALPPTRKKVTLLLPYSMGSDAALLREKGALDREEYRPDGLLMTVTADAKLLERYKDYIV
;
A
#
# COMPACT_ATOMS: atom_id res chain seq x y z
N MET A 1 24.76 -0.73 -11.53
CA MET A 1 25.42 -0.35 -10.25
C MET A 1 24.47 0.44 -9.38
N LEU A 2 24.46 0.20 -8.06
CA LEU A 2 23.67 0.96 -7.08
C LEU A 2 24.50 2.06 -6.45
N VAL A 3 23.89 3.23 -6.22
CA VAL A 3 24.57 4.41 -5.65
C VAL A 3 23.75 4.95 -4.48
N GLY A 4 24.35 4.93 -3.28
CA GLY A 4 23.80 5.47 -2.05
C GLY A 4 24.58 6.68 -1.54
N VAL A 5 23.89 7.67 -0.99
CA VAL A 5 24.51 8.78 -0.25
C VAL A 5 24.00 8.74 1.19
N ASP A 6 24.91 8.42 2.11
CA ASP A 6 24.61 8.39 3.54
C ASP A 6 24.67 9.83 4.09
N LEU A 7 23.47 10.34 4.42
CA LEU A 7 23.28 11.66 5.06
C LEU A 7 23.10 11.55 6.58
N GLY A 8 23.16 10.34 7.15
CA GLY A 8 22.94 10.10 8.57
C GLY A 8 21.46 10.15 9.00
N GLU A 9 20.53 10.20 8.06
CA GLU A 9 19.08 10.27 8.33
C GLU A 9 18.44 8.89 8.49
N TYR A 10 19.04 7.85 7.92
CA TYR A 10 18.55 6.47 7.88
C TYR A 10 19.70 5.49 7.67
N ASP A 11 19.44 4.20 7.86
CA ASP A 11 20.40 3.14 7.55
C ASP A 11 20.54 3.00 6.02
N CYS A 12 21.66 3.51 5.50
CA CYS A 12 21.97 3.52 4.07
C CYS A 12 22.20 2.11 3.52
N GLU A 13 22.82 1.21 4.28
CA GLU A 13 23.08 -0.16 3.85
C GLU A 13 21.78 -0.96 3.74
N ALA A 14 20.91 -0.89 4.75
CA ALA A 14 19.60 -1.53 4.71
C ALA A 14 18.73 -0.96 3.55
N SER A 15 18.87 0.34 3.23
CA SER A 15 18.17 0.94 2.09
C SER A 15 18.72 0.43 0.74
N LEU A 16 20.02 0.21 0.64
CA LEU A 16 20.65 -0.37 -0.56
C LEU A 16 20.33 -1.86 -0.74
N ASP A 17 20.18 -2.61 0.36
CA ASP A 17 19.70 -3.99 0.30
C ASP A 17 18.29 -4.05 -0.31
N GLU A 18 17.39 -3.17 0.12
CA GLU A 18 16.05 -3.05 -0.45
C GLU A 18 16.09 -2.58 -1.92
N LEU A 19 16.99 -1.63 -2.25
CA LEU A 19 17.14 -1.16 -3.62
C LEU A 19 17.65 -2.27 -4.57
N GLU A 20 18.51 -3.15 -4.08
CA GLU A 20 18.95 -4.32 -4.85
C GLU A 20 17.81 -5.28 -5.15
N GLU A 21 16.95 -5.56 -4.17
CA GLU A 21 15.76 -6.37 -4.39
C GLU A 21 14.76 -5.72 -5.37
N LEU A 22 14.63 -4.38 -5.33
CA LEU A 22 13.87 -3.63 -6.32
C LEU A 22 14.49 -3.76 -7.72
N ALA A 23 15.81 -3.61 -7.83
CA ALA A 23 16.53 -3.76 -9.09
C ALA A 23 16.36 -5.16 -9.69
N LYS A 24 16.53 -6.22 -8.88
CA LYS A 24 16.27 -7.62 -9.28
C LYS A 24 14.82 -7.82 -9.72
N THR A 25 13.86 -7.21 -9.02
CA THR A 25 12.43 -7.28 -9.38
C THR A 25 12.16 -6.63 -10.73
N ALA A 26 12.89 -5.55 -11.08
CA ALA A 26 12.84 -4.90 -12.38
C ALA A 26 13.64 -5.66 -13.47
N GLY A 27 14.35 -6.73 -13.13
CA GLY A 27 15.13 -7.54 -14.06
C GLY A 27 16.55 -7.03 -14.29
N ALA A 28 17.08 -6.18 -13.41
CA ALA A 28 18.47 -5.73 -13.47
C ALA A 28 19.40 -6.64 -12.65
N GLU A 29 20.60 -6.85 -13.15
CA GLU A 29 21.69 -7.49 -12.42
C GLU A 29 22.54 -6.42 -11.74
N VAL A 30 22.90 -6.64 -10.47
CA VAL A 30 23.62 -5.67 -9.67
C VAL A 30 25.09 -6.10 -9.57
N GLU A 31 25.96 -5.40 -10.32
CA GLU A 31 27.42 -5.67 -10.34
C GLU A 31 28.14 -5.08 -9.14
N ALA A 32 27.72 -3.90 -8.67
CA ALA A 32 28.39 -3.24 -7.56
C ALA A 32 27.47 -2.28 -6.83
N ARG A 33 27.84 -1.98 -5.57
CA ARG A 33 27.24 -0.93 -4.74
C ARG A 33 28.29 0.11 -4.39
N VAL A 34 27.91 1.37 -4.40
CA VAL A 34 28.77 2.49 -4.03
C VAL A 34 28.04 3.35 -3.02
N THR A 35 28.69 3.59 -1.89
CA THR A 35 28.19 4.52 -0.86
C THR A 35 29.13 5.73 -0.71
N GLN A 36 28.58 6.86 -0.37
CA GLN A 36 29.33 8.03 0.04
C GLN A 36 28.66 8.70 1.23
N ARG A 37 29.39 8.87 2.33
CA ARG A 37 28.93 9.66 3.47
C ARG A 37 29.12 11.14 3.21
N ARG A 38 28.06 11.95 3.43
CA ARG A 38 28.08 13.42 3.29
C ARG A 38 27.13 14.04 4.32
N GLU A 39 27.40 15.28 4.69
CA GLU A 39 26.47 16.08 5.51
C GLU A 39 25.30 16.62 4.69
N THR A 40 25.55 16.94 3.41
CA THR A 40 24.54 17.44 2.48
C THR A 40 24.79 16.89 1.08
N PRO A 41 23.74 16.63 0.28
CA PRO A 41 23.89 16.18 -1.10
C PRO A 41 24.53 17.29 -1.95
N ASP A 42 25.31 16.90 -2.95
CA ASP A 42 25.84 17.84 -3.93
C ASP A 42 24.72 18.45 -4.78
N SER A 43 24.72 19.76 -4.95
CA SER A 43 23.65 20.46 -5.66
C SER A 43 23.60 20.11 -7.15
N ALA A 44 24.75 19.80 -7.77
CA ALA A 44 24.85 19.53 -9.20
C ALA A 44 24.71 18.04 -9.54
N THR A 45 25.25 17.15 -8.69
CA THR A 45 25.40 15.72 -9.03
C THR A 45 24.96 14.79 -7.90
N PHE A 46 24.37 15.30 -6.80
CA PHE A 46 23.96 14.56 -5.62
C PHE A 46 25.12 13.90 -4.86
N ILE A 47 26.10 13.33 -5.59
CA ILE A 47 27.34 12.70 -5.09
C ILE A 47 28.54 13.58 -5.41
N GLY A 48 29.62 13.49 -4.63
CA GLY A 48 30.82 14.29 -4.86
C GLY A 48 31.52 13.99 -6.19
N SER A 49 32.08 15.03 -6.83
CA SER A 49 32.70 14.93 -8.16
C SER A 49 33.84 13.92 -8.25
N GLY A 50 34.62 13.75 -7.16
CA GLY A 50 35.69 12.71 -7.09
C GLY A 50 35.11 11.31 -7.16
N ARG A 51 34.07 11.05 -6.34
CA ARG A 51 33.38 9.74 -6.33
C ARG A 51 32.69 9.45 -7.66
N LEU A 52 32.13 10.48 -8.30
CA LEU A 52 31.50 10.33 -9.60
C LEU A 52 32.51 9.95 -10.71
N LYS A 53 33.76 10.43 -10.64
CA LYS A 53 34.83 10.01 -11.56
C LYS A 53 35.23 8.55 -11.34
N GLU A 54 35.28 8.08 -10.07
CA GLU A 54 35.52 6.66 -9.76
C GLU A 54 34.39 5.78 -10.34
N ILE A 55 33.15 6.20 -10.18
CA ILE A 55 31.97 5.50 -10.75
C ILE A 55 32.09 5.43 -12.27
N LYS A 56 32.43 6.53 -12.95
CA LYS A 56 32.63 6.56 -14.39
C LYS A 56 33.65 5.53 -14.86
N ASN A 57 34.83 5.52 -14.22
CA ASN A 57 35.89 4.57 -14.58
C ASN A 57 35.45 3.13 -14.34
N PHE A 58 34.82 2.86 -13.19
CA PHE A 58 34.29 1.52 -12.89
C PHE A 58 33.25 1.06 -13.93
N CYS A 59 32.35 1.94 -14.32
CA CYS A 59 31.31 1.63 -15.34
C CYS A 59 31.96 1.28 -16.70
N ALA A 60 33.00 2.03 -17.10
CA ALA A 60 33.71 1.77 -18.33
C ALA A 60 34.51 0.46 -18.32
N ASP A 61 35.09 0.12 -17.15
CA ASP A 61 35.92 -1.09 -16.99
C ASP A 61 35.07 -2.38 -16.86
N ASN A 62 33.78 -2.27 -16.43
CA ASN A 62 32.92 -3.41 -16.13
C ASN A 62 31.61 -3.42 -16.97
N ASP A 63 31.56 -2.69 -18.07
CA ASP A 63 30.39 -2.63 -18.98
C ASP A 63 29.05 -2.34 -18.27
N VAL A 64 29.06 -1.46 -17.25
CA VAL A 64 27.85 -1.07 -16.51
C VAL A 64 27.06 -0.08 -17.35
N ASP A 65 25.82 -0.45 -17.69
CA ASP A 65 24.93 0.32 -18.56
C ASP A 65 23.87 1.15 -17.80
N LEU A 66 23.74 0.96 -16.47
CA LEU A 66 22.75 1.60 -15.64
C LEU A 66 23.27 1.96 -14.25
N LEU A 67 23.07 3.21 -13.84
CA LEU A 67 23.25 3.68 -12.46
C LEU A 67 21.88 3.85 -11.81
N ILE A 68 21.70 3.27 -10.62
CA ILE A 68 20.45 3.38 -9.84
C ILE A 68 20.78 4.08 -8.53
N PHE A 69 20.22 5.29 -8.36
CA PHE A 69 20.36 6.07 -7.14
C PHE A 69 19.28 5.75 -6.13
N ASP A 70 19.68 5.54 -4.87
CA ASP A 70 18.75 5.25 -3.77
C ASP A 70 17.88 6.46 -3.36
N SER A 71 18.26 7.65 -3.72
CA SER A 71 17.54 8.90 -3.45
C SER A 71 16.93 9.47 -4.72
N GLU A 72 15.84 10.23 -4.57
CA GLU A 72 15.23 10.95 -5.69
C GLU A 72 16.18 12.05 -6.19
N LEU A 73 16.41 12.08 -7.50
CA LEU A 73 17.26 13.07 -8.16
C LEU A 73 16.42 14.18 -8.77
N THR A 74 16.92 15.40 -8.70
CA THR A 74 16.38 16.49 -9.52
C THR A 74 16.70 16.24 -11.01
N PRO A 75 15.88 16.79 -11.93
CA PRO A 75 16.12 16.64 -13.38
C PRO A 75 17.50 17.13 -13.84
N SER A 76 18.06 18.13 -13.15
CA SER A 76 19.40 18.65 -13.43
C SER A 76 20.49 17.72 -12.93
N GLN A 77 20.34 17.18 -11.71
CA GLN A 77 21.30 16.22 -11.17
C GLN A 77 21.39 14.96 -12.02
N GLN A 78 20.24 14.38 -12.37
CA GLN A 78 20.19 13.20 -13.24
C GLN A 78 20.94 13.44 -14.54
N ARG A 79 20.68 14.55 -15.22
CA ARG A 79 21.35 14.90 -16.48
C ARG A 79 22.85 15.11 -16.29
N ASN A 80 23.26 15.88 -15.27
CA ASN A 80 24.67 16.15 -15.03
C ASN A 80 25.46 14.86 -14.77
N ILE A 81 24.84 13.90 -14.07
CA ILE A 81 25.46 12.59 -13.82
C ILE A 81 25.57 11.82 -15.15
N GLU A 82 24.50 11.76 -15.96
CA GLU A 82 24.51 11.11 -17.28
C GLU A 82 25.57 11.74 -18.22
N ASP A 83 25.65 13.07 -18.26
CA ASP A 83 26.65 13.80 -19.10
C ASP A 83 28.10 13.54 -18.66
N ILE A 84 28.33 13.32 -17.35
CA ILE A 84 29.66 13.02 -16.82
C ILE A 84 30.02 11.56 -17.00
N THR A 85 29.12 10.64 -16.70
CA THR A 85 29.41 9.19 -16.67
C THR A 85 29.24 8.53 -18.03
N ASP A 86 28.46 9.11 -18.93
CA ASP A 86 27.98 8.53 -20.20
C ASP A 86 27.18 7.24 -20.00
N VAL A 87 26.56 7.07 -18.81
CA VAL A 87 25.74 5.93 -18.41
C VAL A 87 24.34 6.43 -18.09
N ARG A 88 23.33 5.65 -18.43
CA ARG A 88 21.94 5.94 -18.08
C ARG A 88 21.76 5.96 -16.56
N VAL A 89 21.00 6.94 -16.08
CA VAL A 89 20.74 7.14 -14.66
C VAL A 89 19.24 7.04 -14.37
N VAL A 90 18.88 6.25 -13.40
CA VAL A 90 17.53 6.22 -12.82
C VAL A 90 17.63 6.42 -11.31
N ASP A 91 16.59 6.95 -10.72
CA ASP A 91 16.46 7.03 -9.27
C ASP A 91 15.47 6.00 -8.73
N ARG A 92 15.38 5.89 -7.41
CA ARG A 92 14.48 4.98 -6.71
C ARG A 92 13.02 5.16 -7.16
N THR A 93 12.57 6.40 -7.38
CA THR A 93 11.22 6.71 -7.82
C THR A 93 10.93 6.14 -9.21
N GLN A 94 11.84 6.34 -10.16
CA GLN A 94 11.68 5.80 -11.50
C GLN A 94 11.71 4.27 -11.51
N LEU A 95 12.61 3.65 -10.75
CA LEU A 95 12.69 2.20 -10.63
C LEU A 95 11.36 1.59 -10.14
N ILE A 96 10.78 2.17 -9.09
CA ILE A 96 9.48 1.72 -8.54
C ILE A 96 8.36 1.90 -9.58
N LEU A 97 8.34 3.04 -10.29
CA LEU A 97 7.37 3.29 -11.36
C LEU A 97 7.47 2.26 -12.50
N ASP A 98 8.68 1.86 -12.86
CA ASP A 98 8.91 0.86 -13.90
C ASP A 98 8.44 -0.54 -13.43
N ILE A 99 8.68 -0.91 -12.16
CA ILE A 99 8.11 -2.12 -11.57
C ILE A 99 6.57 -2.08 -11.61
N PHE A 100 5.97 -0.97 -11.22
CA PHE A 100 4.52 -0.81 -11.22
C PHE A 100 3.92 -0.88 -12.63
N ALA A 101 4.62 -0.34 -13.63
CA ALA A 101 4.17 -0.41 -15.02
C ALA A 101 4.07 -1.85 -15.53
N THR A 102 4.96 -2.74 -15.08
CA THR A 102 4.91 -4.17 -15.44
C THR A 102 3.86 -4.94 -14.66
N ARG A 103 3.48 -4.47 -13.45
CA ARG A 103 2.54 -5.17 -12.54
C ARG A 103 1.09 -4.72 -12.68
N ALA A 104 0.83 -3.51 -13.17
CA ALA A 104 -0.52 -2.99 -13.36
C ALA A 104 -1.33 -3.83 -14.36
N ARG A 105 -2.35 -4.52 -13.90
CA ARG A 105 -3.25 -5.35 -14.71
C ARG A 105 -4.60 -4.71 -14.89
N SER A 106 -5.15 -4.08 -13.86
CA SER A 106 -6.44 -3.41 -13.93
C SER A 106 -6.38 -2.15 -14.79
N GLY A 107 -7.52 -1.76 -15.36
CA GLY A 107 -7.62 -0.49 -16.09
C GLY A 107 -7.31 0.72 -15.20
N GLU A 108 -7.69 0.66 -13.92
CA GLU A 108 -7.40 1.72 -12.95
C GLU A 108 -5.92 1.78 -12.59
N GLY A 109 -5.30 0.64 -12.24
CA GLY A 109 -3.87 0.58 -11.93
C GLY A 109 -3.01 1.09 -13.09
N LYS A 110 -3.35 0.75 -14.34
CA LYS A 110 -2.66 1.29 -15.52
C LYS A 110 -2.76 2.79 -15.64
N LEU A 111 -3.95 3.37 -15.40
CA LEU A 111 -4.14 4.83 -15.45
C LEU A 111 -3.36 5.53 -14.33
N GLN A 112 -3.33 4.95 -13.12
CA GLN A 112 -2.57 5.49 -11.99
C GLN A 112 -1.06 5.49 -12.26
N VAL A 113 -0.53 4.37 -12.74
CA VAL A 113 0.90 4.24 -13.06
C VAL A 113 1.28 5.20 -14.19
N GLU A 114 0.48 5.26 -15.27
CA GLU A 114 0.72 6.18 -16.38
C GLU A 114 0.71 7.63 -15.90
N LEU A 115 -0.24 8.00 -15.05
CA LEU A 115 -0.31 9.34 -14.46
C LEU A 115 0.95 9.68 -13.65
N ALA A 116 1.39 8.75 -12.78
CA ALA A 116 2.58 8.94 -11.96
C ALA A 116 3.85 9.05 -12.82
N GLN A 117 4.00 8.18 -13.84
CA GLN A 117 5.12 8.25 -14.79
C GLN A 117 5.14 9.57 -15.54
N LEU A 118 4.00 10.07 -16.04
CA LEU A 118 3.95 11.33 -16.75
C LEU A 118 4.21 12.55 -15.85
N LYS A 119 3.74 12.53 -14.60
CA LYS A 119 4.06 13.56 -13.60
C LYS A 119 5.57 13.58 -13.27
N TYR A 120 6.19 12.41 -13.14
CA TYR A 120 7.63 12.26 -12.91
C TYR A 120 8.45 12.71 -14.14
N LEU A 121 8.01 12.36 -15.35
CA LEU A 121 8.70 12.66 -16.59
C LEU A 121 8.61 14.14 -16.99
N LEU A 122 7.46 14.79 -16.75
CA LEU A 122 7.18 16.15 -17.23
C LEU A 122 8.26 17.18 -16.85
N PRO A 123 8.78 17.27 -15.62
CA PRO A 123 9.86 18.17 -15.27
C PRO A 123 11.21 17.75 -15.86
N ARG A 124 11.38 16.46 -16.20
CA ARG A 124 12.60 15.87 -16.77
C ARG A 124 12.68 16.03 -18.30
N LEU A 125 11.58 16.42 -18.93
CA LEU A 125 11.55 16.80 -20.35
C LEU A 125 12.26 18.16 -20.54
N GLY A 126 13.54 18.13 -20.74
CA GLY A 126 14.31 19.34 -21.03
C GLY A 126 15.79 19.02 -21.19
N GLY A 127 16.43 19.55 -22.20
CA GLY A 127 17.85 19.64 -22.26
C GLY A 127 18.54 19.17 -23.52
N LYS A 128 18.05 18.17 -24.25
CA LYS A 128 18.70 17.84 -25.56
C LYS A 128 18.36 18.82 -26.67
N GLY A 129 17.32 19.65 -26.52
CA GLY A 129 16.94 20.69 -27.48
C GLY A 129 17.74 22.02 -27.35
N THR A 130 18.29 22.31 -26.17
CA THR A 130 19.02 23.56 -25.93
C THR A 130 20.45 23.52 -26.44
N SER A 131 21.06 22.36 -26.66
CA SER A 131 22.38 22.21 -27.28
C SER A 131 22.32 22.41 -28.79
N MET A 132 21.20 22.09 -29.44
CA MET A 132 21.01 22.34 -30.89
C MET A 132 20.57 23.79 -31.19
N SER A 133 19.89 24.48 -30.26
CA SER A 133 19.46 25.86 -30.46
C SER A 133 20.58 26.90 -30.22
N ARG A 134 21.71 26.52 -29.63
CA ARG A 134 22.87 27.41 -29.48
C ARG A 134 23.67 27.65 -30.78
N LEU A 135 23.42 26.85 -31.84
CA LEU A 135 24.10 26.98 -33.15
C LEU A 135 23.40 27.91 -34.14
N GLY A 136 22.27 28.52 -33.75
CA GLY A 136 21.50 29.42 -34.63
C GLY A 136 21.11 30.71 -33.92
N GLY A 137 22.11 31.52 -33.49
CA GLY A 137 21.89 32.78 -32.78
C GLY A 137 21.52 33.93 -33.72
N GLY A 138 20.24 34.17 -33.93
CA GLY A 138 19.69 35.41 -34.50
C GLY A 138 18.42 35.82 -33.75
N ILE A 139 18.27 37.13 -33.46
CA ILE A 139 17.05 37.70 -32.88
C ILE A 139 15.88 37.39 -33.82
N GLY A 140 14.92 36.52 -33.35
CA GLY A 140 13.70 36.19 -34.09
C GLY A 140 13.58 34.77 -34.62
N THR A 141 14.60 33.93 -34.51
CA THR A 141 14.51 32.50 -34.93
C THR A 141 14.14 31.59 -33.77
N ARG A 142 12.83 31.33 -33.58
CA ARG A 142 12.37 30.19 -32.81
C ARG A 142 12.82 28.94 -33.55
N GLY A 143 13.83 28.20 -33.02
CA GLY A 143 14.34 27.01 -33.64
C GLY A 143 13.31 25.86 -33.61
N PRO A 144 13.30 24.92 -34.60
CA PRO A 144 12.36 23.79 -34.66
C PRO A 144 12.43 22.85 -33.43
N GLY A 145 13.51 22.89 -32.64
CA GLY A 145 13.66 22.12 -31.43
C GLY A 145 12.87 22.66 -30.23
N GLU A 146 12.72 24.00 -30.11
CA GLU A 146 11.98 24.63 -29.02
C GLU A 146 10.45 24.41 -29.16
N THR A 147 9.95 24.47 -30.40
CA THR A 147 8.55 24.19 -30.70
C THR A 147 8.18 22.72 -30.48
N LYS A 148 9.09 21.77 -30.74
CA LYS A 148 8.86 20.35 -30.51
C LYS A 148 8.75 20.02 -29.02
N LEU A 149 9.68 20.51 -28.21
CA LEU A 149 9.68 20.31 -26.75
C LEU A 149 8.42 20.92 -26.10
N GLU A 150 8.02 22.10 -26.54
CA GLU A 150 6.81 22.75 -26.03
C GLU A 150 5.54 22.00 -26.46
N SER A 151 5.51 21.49 -27.68
CA SER A 151 4.45 20.61 -28.17
C SER A 151 4.35 19.33 -27.35
N ASP A 152 5.49 18.65 -27.07
CA ASP A 152 5.56 17.43 -26.28
C ASP A 152 5.09 17.68 -24.84
N ARG A 153 5.53 18.78 -24.21
CA ARG A 153 5.05 19.19 -22.89
C ARG A 153 3.54 19.45 -22.87
N ARG A 154 3.00 20.07 -23.90
CA ARG A 154 1.56 20.33 -24.02
C ARG A 154 0.78 19.03 -24.17
N HIS A 155 1.29 18.09 -24.97
CA HIS A 155 0.71 16.76 -25.12
C HIS A 155 0.66 16.01 -23.80
N ILE A 156 1.76 16.00 -23.06
CA ILE A 156 1.82 15.32 -21.76
C ILE A 156 0.90 15.97 -20.73
N ARG A 157 0.85 17.31 -20.64
CA ARG A 157 -0.08 18.01 -19.74
C ARG A 157 -1.54 17.68 -20.06
N ARG A 158 -1.90 17.61 -21.34
CA ARG A 158 -3.25 17.19 -21.76
C ARG A 158 -3.53 15.74 -21.36
N ARG A 159 -2.54 14.87 -21.55
CA ARG A 159 -2.68 13.45 -21.15
C ARG A 159 -2.85 13.31 -19.65
N ILE A 160 -2.05 14.01 -18.85
CA ILE A 160 -2.18 14.07 -17.37
C ILE A 160 -3.60 14.45 -16.99
N LYS A 161 -4.14 15.55 -17.55
CA LYS A 161 -5.50 15.98 -17.25
C LYS A 161 -6.55 14.93 -17.59
N ASN A 162 -6.46 14.31 -18.75
CA ASN A 162 -7.40 13.25 -19.16
C ASN A 162 -7.35 12.03 -18.21
N LEU A 163 -6.14 11.69 -17.72
CA LEU A 163 -5.96 10.61 -16.76
C LEU A 163 -6.55 10.97 -15.39
N GLU A 164 -6.34 12.20 -14.92
CA GLU A 164 -6.93 12.72 -13.68
C GLU A 164 -8.46 12.70 -13.73
N ASP A 165 -9.06 13.20 -14.82
CA ASP A 165 -10.50 13.16 -15.04
C ASP A 165 -11.05 11.71 -15.06
N GLY A 166 -10.31 10.79 -15.70
CA GLY A 166 -10.66 9.36 -15.73
C GLY A 166 -10.61 8.70 -14.36
N LEU A 167 -9.57 8.97 -13.58
CA LEU A 167 -9.42 8.45 -12.22
C LEU A 167 -10.47 9.03 -11.26
N GLU A 168 -10.84 10.30 -11.41
CA GLU A 168 -11.92 10.90 -10.63
C GLU A 168 -13.26 10.20 -10.90
N ALA A 169 -13.56 9.91 -12.16
CA ALA A 169 -14.78 9.16 -12.52
C ALA A 169 -14.80 7.75 -11.91
N LEU A 170 -13.64 7.06 -11.87
CA LEU A 170 -13.51 5.75 -11.21
C LEU A 170 -13.67 5.87 -9.69
N SER A 171 -13.07 6.89 -9.07
CA SER A 171 -13.22 7.16 -7.63
C SER A 171 -14.68 7.37 -7.23
N ARG A 172 -15.46 8.13 -8.01
CA ARG A 172 -16.91 8.30 -7.78
C ARG A 172 -17.67 6.98 -7.84
N ARG A 173 -17.35 6.10 -8.81
CA ARG A 173 -17.98 4.76 -8.90
C ARG A 173 -17.62 3.88 -7.70
N ARG A 174 -16.37 3.92 -7.23
CA ARG A 174 -15.96 3.17 -6.03
C ARG A 174 -16.68 3.66 -4.78
N LYS A 175 -16.82 4.98 -4.62
CA LYS A 175 -17.56 5.56 -3.50
C LYS A 175 -19.00 5.03 -3.46
N LEU A 176 -19.69 5.00 -4.60
CA LEU A 176 -21.04 4.43 -4.68
C LEU A 176 -21.09 2.93 -4.37
N ALA A 177 -20.09 2.17 -4.83
CA ALA A 177 -19.97 0.74 -4.51
C ALA A 177 -19.70 0.51 -3.01
N ARG A 178 -18.91 1.39 -2.38
CA ARG A 178 -18.63 1.38 -0.94
C ARG A 178 -19.89 1.69 -0.12
N GLU A 179 -20.63 2.75 -0.48
CA GLU A 179 -21.89 3.10 0.16
C GLU A 179 -22.94 1.97 0.06
N ARG A 180 -22.95 1.19 -1.04
CA ARG A 180 -23.77 -0.02 -1.15
C ARG A 180 -23.30 -1.11 -0.19
N ARG A 181 -22.00 -1.40 -0.14
CA ARG A 181 -21.43 -2.39 0.81
C ARG A 181 -21.73 -2.01 2.26
N GLU A 182 -21.63 -0.73 2.61
CA GLU A 182 -22.02 -0.22 3.94
C GLU A 182 -23.51 -0.43 4.24
N LYS A 183 -24.40 -0.17 3.26
CA LYS A 183 -25.83 -0.46 3.39
C LYS A 183 -26.14 -1.94 3.51
N ASP A 184 -25.39 -2.78 2.78
CA ASP A 184 -25.50 -4.23 2.83
C ASP A 184 -24.75 -4.82 4.05
N GLU A 185 -24.07 -3.97 4.85
CA GLU A 185 -23.28 -4.30 6.04
C GLU A 185 -22.26 -5.42 5.81
N VAL A 186 -21.65 -5.44 4.66
CA VAL A 186 -20.55 -6.37 4.39
C VAL A 186 -19.31 -5.84 5.10
N GLU A 187 -18.93 -6.49 6.19
CA GLU A 187 -17.69 -6.19 6.91
C GLU A 187 -16.50 -6.43 5.99
N THR A 188 -15.56 -5.47 5.99
CA THR A 188 -14.36 -5.53 5.16
C THR A 188 -13.12 -5.63 6.02
N VAL A 189 -12.20 -6.52 5.63
CA VAL A 189 -10.92 -6.76 6.31
C VAL A 189 -9.81 -6.49 5.33
N ALA A 190 -8.99 -5.46 5.57
CA ALA A 190 -7.87 -5.13 4.71
C ALA A 190 -6.59 -5.84 5.18
N ILE A 191 -5.87 -6.44 4.25
CA ILE A 191 -4.53 -6.97 4.47
C ILE A 191 -3.54 -5.92 4.01
N VAL A 192 -2.78 -5.37 4.95
CA VAL A 192 -1.72 -4.39 4.70
C VAL A 192 -0.40 -4.92 5.23
N GLY A 193 0.69 -4.28 4.89
CA GLY A 193 2.01 -4.64 5.41
C GLY A 193 3.11 -4.39 4.38
N TYR A 194 4.32 -4.61 4.81
CA TYR A 194 5.50 -4.38 3.99
C TYR A 194 5.50 -5.25 2.72
N THR A 195 6.23 -4.85 1.67
CA THR A 195 6.42 -5.70 0.50
C THR A 195 7.05 -7.03 0.91
N ASN A 196 6.67 -8.11 0.24
CA ASN A 196 7.15 -9.46 0.51
C ASN A 196 6.87 -10.02 1.93
N ALA A 197 6.00 -9.39 2.73
CA ALA A 197 5.57 -9.92 4.03
C ALA A 197 4.63 -11.15 3.91
N GLY A 198 4.25 -11.54 2.70
CA GLY A 198 3.39 -12.69 2.44
C GLY A 198 1.89 -12.42 2.47
N LYS A 199 1.46 -11.17 2.17
CA LYS A 199 0.04 -10.76 2.13
C LYS A 199 -0.80 -11.60 1.18
N SER A 200 -0.36 -11.74 -0.07
CA SER A 200 -1.08 -12.50 -1.10
C SER A 200 -1.06 -14.00 -0.80
N THR A 201 0.00 -14.52 -0.19
CA THR A 201 0.08 -15.90 0.30
C THR A 201 -0.95 -16.12 1.42
N LEU A 202 -1.06 -15.17 2.36
CA LEU A 202 -2.05 -15.22 3.43
C LEU A 202 -3.48 -15.19 2.87
N MET A 203 -3.76 -14.31 1.89
CA MET A 203 -5.05 -14.27 1.23
C MET A 203 -5.40 -15.62 0.58
N ASN A 204 -4.45 -16.24 -0.12
CA ASN A 204 -4.63 -17.55 -0.74
C ASN A 204 -4.90 -18.64 0.31
N ALA A 205 -4.13 -18.65 1.40
CA ALA A 205 -4.29 -19.62 2.47
C ALA A 205 -5.66 -19.53 3.16
N LEU A 206 -6.18 -18.31 3.34
CA LEU A 206 -7.48 -18.08 3.97
C LEU A 206 -8.68 -18.33 3.04
N THR A 207 -8.53 -18.11 1.72
CA THR A 207 -9.67 -18.11 0.78
C THR A 207 -9.61 -19.23 -0.26
N GLN A 208 -8.54 -20.04 -0.27
CA GLN A 208 -8.25 -21.05 -1.33
C GLN A 208 -8.30 -20.46 -2.75
N ALA A 209 -8.05 -19.16 -2.86
CA ALA A 209 -8.07 -18.45 -4.12
C ALA A 209 -6.65 -18.46 -4.74
N GLY A 210 -6.47 -18.93 -5.94
CA GLY A 210 -5.19 -18.93 -6.66
C GLY A 210 -4.71 -17.52 -7.08
N VAL A 211 -4.58 -16.58 -6.11
CA VAL A 211 -3.97 -15.27 -6.37
C VAL A 211 -2.48 -15.45 -6.58
N LEU A 212 -1.91 -14.74 -7.55
CA LEU A 212 -0.49 -14.81 -7.85
C LEU A 212 0.32 -14.36 -6.62
N ALA A 213 0.99 -15.30 -5.98
CA ALA A 213 1.93 -15.05 -4.91
C ALA A 213 3.34 -15.31 -5.44
N GLU A 214 4.13 -14.26 -5.62
CA GLU A 214 5.54 -14.33 -6.02
C GLU A 214 6.41 -13.83 -4.88
N ASP A 215 7.60 -14.41 -4.73
CA ASP A 215 8.63 -13.93 -3.79
C ASP A 215 9.39 -12.75 -4.43
N LYS A 216 8.67 -11.67 -4.68
CA LYS A 216 9.18 -10.43 -5.29
C LYS A 216 8.50 -9.23 -4.67
N LEU A 217 9.23 -8.13 -4.60
CA LEU A 217 8.68 -6.86 -4.15
C LEU A 217 7.54 -6.42 -5.12
N PHE A 218 6.47 -5.87 -4.55
CA PHE A 218 5.29 -5.41 -5.31
C PHE A 218 4.64 -6.49 -6.20
N ALA A 219 4.55 -7.73 -5.71
CA ALA A 219 3.86 -8.80 -6.43
C ALA A 219 2.39 -8.44 -6.73
N THR A 220 1.73 -7.72 -5.81
CA THR A 220 0.36 -7.21 -5.95
C THR A 220 0.37 -5.69 -6.02
N LEU A 221 -0.15 -5.13 -7.12
CA LEU A 221 -0.38 -3.70 -7.30
C LEU A 221 -1.87 -3.36 -7.27
N ASP A 222 -2.69 -4.16 -7.95
CA ASP A 222 -4.14 -3.99 -7.98
C ASP A 222 -4.78 -4.66 -6.76
N PRO A 223 -5.66 -3.97 -6.01
CA PRO A 223 -6.34 -4.57 -4.89
C PRO A 223 -7.20 -5.74 -5.35
N THR A 224 -7.06 -6.87 -4.70
CA THR A 224 -7.92 -8.04 -4.93
C THR A 224 -8.83 -8.26 -3.74
N SER A 225 -10.10 -8.56 -3.99
CA SER A 225 -11.07 -8.82 -2.93
C SER A 225 -11.64 -10.23 -3.02
N ARG A 226 -11.82 -10.91 -1.87
CA ARG A 226 -12.37 -12.26 -1.77
C ARG A 226 -13.29 -12.37 -0.55
N ALA A 227 -14.33 -13.14 -0.70
CA ALA A 227 -15.20 -13.47 0.42
C ALA A 227 -14.52 -14.54 1.29
N LEU A 228 -14.59 -14.34 2.60
CA LEU A 228 -14.12 -15.27 3.62
C LEU A 228 -15.25 -15.52 4.61
N THR A 229 -15.47 -16.79 4.99
CA THR A 229 -16.39 -17.15 6.05
C THR A 229 -15.60 -17.39 7.34
N LEU A 230 -15.91 -16.63 8.38
CA LEU A 230 -15.27 -16.74 9.69
C LEU A 230 -15.85 -17.92 10.48
N PRO A 231 -15.17 -18.38 11.54
CA PRO A 231 -15.63 -19.51 12.38
C PRO A 231 -17.02 -19.31 13.02
N ASP A 232 -17.44 -18.07 13.24
CA ASP A 232 -18.77 -17.72 13.76
C ASP A 232 -19.85 -17.66 12.67
N GLY A 233 -19.53 -18.01 11.43
CA GLY A 233 -20.44 -18.01 10.28
C GLY A 233 -20.60 -16.66 9.58
N ARG A 234 -19.98 -15.57 10.06
CA ARG A 234 -19.99 -14.28 9.37
C ARG A 234 -19.23 -14.36 8.05
N ARG A 235 -19.76 -13.67 7.04
CA ARG A 235 -19.08 -13.49 5.77
C ARG A 235 -18.46 -12.09 5.73
N VAL A 236 -17.15 -12.04 5.55
CA VAL A 236 -16.38 -10.79 5.41
C VAL A 236 -15.76 -10.70 4.03
N MET A 237 -15.48 -9.50 3.57
CA MET A 237 -14.71 -9.25 2.35
C MET A 237 -13.25 -9.00 2.75
N LEU A 238 -12.38 -9.91 2.37
CA LEU A 238 -10.93 -9.78 2.54
C LEU A 238 -10.36 -9.01 1.35
N ILE A 239 -9.55 -7.98 1.59
CA ILE A 239 -8.97 -7.10 0.55
C ILE A 239 -7.45 -7.12 0.70
N ASP A 240 -6.73 -7.64 -0.32
CA ASP A 240 -5.28 -7.53 -0.41
C ASP A 240 -4.89 -6.17 -0.99
N THR A 241 -3.89 -5.52 -0.40
CA THR A 241 -3.44 -4.19 -0.81
C THR A 241 -2.00 -4.21 -1.32
N VAL A 242 -1.59 -3.10 -1.92
CA VAL A 242 -0.19 -2.89 -2.31
C VAL A 242 0.71 -2.96 -1.09
N GLY A 243 1.89 -3.58 -1.25
CA GLY A 243 2.91 -3.61 -0.21
C GLY A 243 3.58 -2.26 0.01
N PHE A 244 3.88 -1.93 1.26
CA PHE A 244 4.67 -0.76 1.62
C PHE A 244 6.17 -1.03 1.48
N ILE A 245 6.93 0.03 1.30
CA ILE A 245 8.40 0.03 1.32
C ILE A 245 8.90 1.22 2.13
N ARG A 246 10.16 1.18 2.52
CA ARG A 246 10.85 2.34 3.10
C ARG A 246 10.86 3.50 2.10
N ARG A 247 10.70 4.72 2.61
CA ARG A 247 10.86 5.95 1.82
C ARG A 247 10.07 5.95 0.52
N LEU A 248 8.79 5.53 0.59
CA LEU A 248 7.89 5.60 -0.56
C LEU A 248 7.77 7.05 -1.02
N PRO A 249 8.12 7.37 -2.29
CA PRO A 249 8.06 8.74 -2.79
C PRO A 249 6.66 9.34 -2.68
N HIS A 250 6.54 10.59 -2.22
CA HIS A 250 5.26 11.27 -2.03
C HIS A 250 4.37 11.25 -3.28
N GLY A 251 4.97 11.43 -4.46
CA GLY A 251 4.23 11.37 -5.72
C GLY A 251 3.59 10.01 -5.99
N LEU A 252 4.18 8.92 -5.46
CA LEU A 252 3.62 7.57 -5.54
C LEU A 252 2.52 7.35 -4.50
N VAL A 253 2.66 7.88 -3.30
CA VAL A 253 1.60 7.84 -2.27
C VAL A 253 0.32 8.46 -2.82
N GLU A 254 0.40 9.62 -3.48
CA GLU A 254 -0.76 10.26 -4.12
C GLU A 254 -1.36 9.40 -5.25
N ALA A 255 -0.51 8.82 -6.10
CA ALA A 255 -0.97 7.99 -7.21
C ALA A 255 -1.71 6.74 -6.72
N PHE A 256 -1.27 6.14 -5.61
CA PHE A 256 -1.86 4.92 -5.01
C PHE A 256 -2.79 5.19 -3.84
N LYS A 257 -3.06 6.46 -3.51
CA LYS A 257 -3.98 6.85 -2.43
C LYS A 257 -5.30 6.10 -2.52
N SER A 258 -5.82 5.92 -3.73
CA SER A 258 -7.08 5.23 -3.95
C SER A 258 -7.06 3.74 -3.60
N THR A 259 -5.92 3.08 -3.77
CA THR A 259 -5.70 1.68 -3.38
C THR A 259 -5.55 1.57 -1.86
N LEU A 260 -4.89 2.55 -1.26
CA LEU A 260 -4.71 2.67 0.19
C LEU A 260 -6.00 3.10 0.90
N GLU A 261 -6.90 3.83 0.23
CA GLU A 261 -8.24 4.19 0.73
C GLU A 261 -9.12 2.95 1.01
N GLU A 262 -8.86 1.81 0.36
CA GLU A 262 -9.56 0.56 0.69
C GLU A 262 -9.18 0.08 2.11
N ALA A 263 -7.91 0.23 2.52
CA ALA A 263 -7.49 -0.02 3.91
C ALA A 263 -8.14 0.97 4.87
N ALA A 264 -8.19 2.26 4.50
CA ALA A 264 -8.81 3.31 5.30
C ALA A 264 -10.34 3.11 5.47
N SER A 265 -11.00 2.41 4.55
CA SER A 265 -12.43 2.11 4.64
C SER A 265 -12.74 0.78 5.33
N ALA A 266 -11.76 -0.08 5.54
CA ALA A 266 -11.96 -1.39 6.14
C ALA A 266 -12.44 -1.31 7.59
N THR A 267 -13.23 -2.31 8.01
CA THR A 267 -13.71 -2.46 9.40
C THR A 267 -12.61 -2.98 10.31
N LEU A 268 -11.71 -3.81 9.77
CA LEU A 268 -10.58 -4.41 10.47
C LEU A 268 -9.35 -4.38 9.55
N ILE A 269 -8.18 -4.17 10.12
CA ILE A 269 -6.90 -4.18 9.40
C ILE A 269 -6.02 -5.33 9.92
N LEU A 270 -5.51 -6.15 9.01
CA LEU A 270 -4.45 -7.12 9.28
C LEU A 270 -3.12 -6.53 8.82
N ASN A 271 -2.29 -6.10 9.77
CA ASN A 271 -0.95 -5.59 9.47
C ASN A 271 0.05 -6.75 9.47
N VAL A 272 0.40 -7.24 8.28
CA VAL A 272 1.25 -8.41 8.07
C VAL A 272 2.72 -8.01 8.03
N CYS A 273 3.52 -8.62 8.90
CA CYS A 273 4.95 -8.42 9.00
C CYS A 273 5.69 -9.76 8.83
N ASP A 274 6.85 -9.74 8.19
CA ASP A 274 7.72 -10.90 8.05
C ASP A 274 8.52 -11.11 9.33
N ALA A 275 8.19 -12.15 10.11
CA ALA A 275 8.83 -12.46 11.37
C ALA A 275 10.26 -12.99 11.21
N SER A 276 10.64 -13.46 10.01
CA SER A 276 12.00 -13.94 9.71
C SER A 276 12.96 -12.79 9.39
N SER A 277 12.43 -11.58 9.11
CA SER A 277 13.24 -10.40 8.81
C SER A 277 13.82 -9.79 10.09
N PRO A 278 15.12 -9.44 10.13
CA PRO A 278 15.71 -8.69 11.24
C PRO A 278 15.05 -7.31 11.43
N ASP A 279 14.50 -6.74 10.36
CA ASP A 279 13.86 -5.42 10.33
C ASP A 279 12.35 -5.46 10.62
N CYS A 280 11.83 -6.59 11.08
CA CYS A 280 10.39 -6.79 11.31
C CYS A 280 9.77 -5.68 12.18
N ALA A 281 10.44 -5.25 13.24
CA ALA A 281 9.95 -4.20 14.13
C ALA A 281 9.86 -2.84 13.41
N GLU A 282 10.88 -2.49 12.62
CA GLU A 282 10.90 -1.26 11.84
C GLU A 282 9.82 -1.27 10.73
N HIS A 283 9.67 -2.40 10.03
CA HIS A 283 8.62 -2.56 9.02
C HIS A 283 7.21 -2.39 9.61
N LEU A 284 7.00 -2.90 10.81
CA LEU A 284 5.74 -2.72 11.53
C LEU A 284 5.49 -1.26 11.90
N GLU A 285 6.53 -0.55 12.38
CA GLU A 285 6.45 0.86 12.72
C GLU A 285 6.16 1.74 11.48
N VAL A 286 6.89 1.51 10.38
CA VAL A 286 6.67 2.22 9.10
C VAL A 286 5.24 2.02 8.62
N THR A 287 4.74 0.79 8.65
CA THR A 287 3.36 0.49 8.24
C THR A 287 2.34 1.17 9.15
N ASN A 288 2.53 1.16 10.48
CA ASN A 288 1.62 1.81 11.42
C ASN A 288 1.58 3.32 11.21
N ARG A 289 2.72 3.97 10.98
CA ARG A 289 2.79 5.42 10.69
C ARG A 289 2.02 5.76 9.42
N LEU A 290 2.20 5.00 8.35
CA LEU A 290 1.46 5.19 7.10
C LEU A 290 -0.05 4.97 7.28
N LEU A 291 -0.47 4.00 8.08
CA LEU A 291 -1.88 3.78 8.41
C LEU A 291 -2.47 4.97 9.18
N GLU A 292 -1.71 5.59 10.09
CA GLU A 292 -2.15 6.82 10.77
C GLU A 292 -2.30 7.99 9.81
N GLU A 293 -1.35 8.19 8.90
CA GLU A 293 -1.41 9.22 7.84
C GLU A 293 -2.61 9.03 6.90
N LEU A 294 -2.99 7.78 6.65
CA LEU A 294 -4.17 7.42 5.86
C LEU A 294 -5.49 7.56 6.62
N GLY A 295 -5.46 7.98 7.89
CA GLY A 295 -6.66 8.20 8.70
C GLY A 295 -7.24 6.92 9.32
N CYS A 296 -6.46 5.85 9.45
CA CYS A 296 -6.87 4.60 10.09
C CYS A 296 -6.85 4.65 11.62
N LYS A 297 -6.56 5.82 12.22
CA LYS A 297 -6.50 5.98 13.68
C LYS A 297 -7.82 5.59 14.34
N GLY A 298 -7.75 4.71 15.35
CA GLY A 298 -8.91 4.22 16.09
C GLY A 298 -9.61 3.01 15.48
N LYS A 299 -9.15 2.48 14.35
CA LYS A 299 -9.63 1.20 13.80
C LYS A 299 -8.97 0.02 14.51
N PRO A 300 -9.65 -1.13 14.62
CA PRO A 300 -9.01 -2.33 15.10
C PRO A 300 -7.93 -2.79 14.11
N ILE A 301 -6.73 -3.03 14.63
CA ILE A 301 -5.58 -3.53 13.85
C ILE A 301 -5.06 -4.77 14.54
N ILE A 302 -4.90 -5.86 13.80
CA ILE A 302 -4.22 -7.08 14.26
C ILE A 302 -2.83 -7.11 13.62
N ALA A 303 -1.78 -7.16 14.44
CA ALA A 303 -0.43 -7.41 13.98
C ALA A 303 -0.26 -8.90 13.66
N VAL A 304 0.00 -9.23 12.40
CA VAL A 304 0.14 -10.61 11.93
C VAL A 304 1.60 -10.88 11.62
N PHE A 305 2.27 -11.61 12.49
CA PHE A 305 3.66 -12.03 12.31
C PHE A 305 3.68 -13.30 11.47
N ASN A 306 3.99 -13.15 10.20
CA ASN A 306 4.02 -14.22 9.21
C ASN A 306 5.42 -14.80 9.03
N LYS A 307 5.53 -15.93 8.34
CA LYS A 307 6.78 -16.69 8.09
C LYS A 307 7.43 -17.20 9.39
N CYS A 308 6.64 -17.54 10.40
CA CYS A 308 7.15 -18.08 11.67
C CYS A 308 7.86 -19.42 11.51
N ASP A 309 7.61 -20.15 10.43
CA ASP A 309 8.33 -21.36 10.03
C ASP A 309 9.80 -21.11 9.69
N ALA A 310 10.15 -19.91 9.23
CA ALA A 310 11.51 -19.50 8.89
C ALA A 310 12.18 -18.62 9.96
N ALA A 311 11.44 -18.22 11.00
CA ALA A 311 11.97 -17.31 12.03
C ALA A 311 12.77 -18.07 13.08
N PRO A 312 14.04 -17.68 13.35
CA PRO A 312 14.93 -18.42 14.26
C PRO A 312 14.53 -18.28 15.74
N ASP A 313 13.99 -17.16 16.13
CA ASP A 313 13.52 -16.88 17.49
C ASP A 313 12.35 -15.89 17.46
N LEU A 314 11.28 -16.23 18.15
CA LEU A 314 10.06 -15.43 18.25
C LEU A 314 9.83 -14.86 19.66
N SER A 315 10.80 -15.02 20.57
CA SER A 315 10.67 -14.62 21.98
C SER A 315 10.54 -13.10 22.14
N TRP A 316 11.15 -12.33 21.27
CA TRP A 316 11.10 -10.87 21.26
C TRP A 316 9.78 -10.30 20.74
N LEU A 317 9.00 -11.11 20.01
CA LEU A 317 7.66 -10.75 19.59
C LEU A 317 6.71 -10.82 20.80
N SER A 318 6.73 -9.79 21.64
CA SER A 318 5.77 -9.67 22.71
C SER A 318 4.36 -9.61 22.13
N ALA A 319 3.50 -10.50 22.60
CA ALA A 319 2.09 -10.47 22.26
C ALA A 319 1.48 -9.18 22.79
N GLY A 320 1.43 -8.15 21.96
CA GLY A 320 0.54 -7.01 22.17
C GLY A 320 -0.90 -7.50 22.19
N LEU A 321 -1.84 -6.68 22.66
CA LEU A 321 -3.25 -7.04 22.86
C LEU A 321 -3.95 -7.65 21.63
N HIS A 322 -3.41 -7.41 20.41
CA HIS A 322 -3.95 -7.93 19.14
C HIS A 322 -2.81 -8.33 18.22
N SER A 323 -2.13 -9.43 18.54
CA SER A 323 -1.07 -9.97 17.68
C SER A 323 -1.18 -11.48 17.54
N VAL A 324 -0.88 -11.98 16.32
CA VAL A 324 -0.94 -13.42 16.01
C VAL A 324 0.29 -13.82 15.22
N LYS A 325 0.91 -14.95 15.60
CA LYS A 325 2.01 -15.59 14.89
C LYS A 325 1.46 -16.65 13.96
N ILE A 326 1.86 -16.61 12.69
CA ILE A 326 1.39 -17.52 11.65
C ILE A 326 2.51 -17.94 10.70
N SER A 327 2.27 -19.01 9.98
CA SER A 327 2.91 -19.29 8.70
C SER A 327 1.83 -19.44 7.63
N ALA A 328 1.72 -18.48 6.74
CA ALA A 328 0.79 -18.54 5.62
C ALA A 328 1.16 -19.65 4.63
N LEU A 329 2.41 -20.10 4.62
CA LEU A 329 2.92 -21.19 3.79
C LEU A 329 2.48 -22.57 4.31
N THR A 330 2.65 -22.82 5.59
CA THR A 330 2.33 -24.12 6.22
C THR A 330 0.90 -24.21 6.73
N GLY A 331 0.22 -23.07 6.91
CA GLY A 331 -1.12 -22.98 7.52
C GLY A 331 -1.09 -22.87 9.05
N GLU A 332 0.08 -22.89 9.69
CA GLU A 332 0.18 -22.79 11.14
C GLU A 332 -0.35 -21.44 11.63
N GLY A 333 -1.14 -21.47 12.72
CA GLY A 333 -1.69 -20.28 13.37
C GLY A 333 -2.86 -19.61 12.65
N LEU A 334 -3.30 -20.07 11.48
CA LEU A 334 -4.43 -19.47 10.75
C LEU A 334 -5.74 -19.55 11.53
N ASP A 335 -6.00 -20.65 12.23
CA ASP A 335 -7.20 -20.78 13.08
C ASP A 335 -7.21 -19.75 14.22
N ARG A 336 -6.04 -19.46 14.79
CA ARG A 336 -5.89 -18.41 15.81
C ARG A 336 -6.17 -17.03 15.21
N LEU A 337 -5.65 -16.75 14.01
CA LEU A 337 -5.91 -15.51 13.29
C LEU A 337 -7.42 -15.34 13.02
N LEU A 338 -8.10 -16.36 12.51
CA LEU A 338 -9.55 -16.31 12.27
C LEU A 338 -10.34 -16.03 13.53
N ASN A 339 -9.99 -16.67 14.66
CA ASN A 339 -10.62 -16.41 15.94
C ASN A 339 -10.36 -15.00 16.47
N GLU A 340 -9.16 -14.46 16.26
CA GLU A 340 -8.84 -13.08 16.66
C GLU A 340 -9.57 -12.05 15.78
N MET A 341 -9.75 -12.33 14.49
CA MET A 341 -10.60 -11.51 13.60
C MET A 341 -12.05 -11.46 14.12
N VAL A 342 -12.62 -12.60 14.55
CA VAL A 342 -13.97 -12.65 15.15
C VAL A 342 -14.07 -11.75 16.39
N ARG A 343 -13.03 -11.72 17.23
CA ARG A 343 -12.98 -10.89 18.45
C ARG A 343 -12.83 -9.42 18.17
N ALA A 344 -12.02 -9.08 17.14
CA ALA A 344 -11.70 -7.70 16.79
C ALA A 344 -12.82 -7.01 16.00
N LEU A 345 -13.61 -7.76 15.24
CA LEU A 345 -14.77 -7.23 14.52
C LEU A 345 -15.92 -6.89 15.47
N PRO A 346 -16.73 -5.87 15.14
CA PRO A 346 -17.90 -5.53 15.93
C PRO A 346 -18.80 -6.74 16.15
N PRO A 347 -19.36 -6.94 17.35
CA PRO A 347 -20.24 -8.07 17.60
C PRO A 347 -21.51 -7.93 16.76
N THR A 348 -21.81 -8.93 15.94
CA THR A 348 -23.05 -8.97 15.14
C THR A 348 -24.28 -9.18 15.99
N ARG A 349 -24.13 -9.84 17.15
CA ARG A 349 -25.20 -10.04 18.12
C ARG A 349 -24.89 -9.30 19.41
N LYS A 350 -25.90 -8.61 19.94
CA LYS A 350 -25.84 -7.91 21.23
C LYS A 350 -26.90 -8.51 22.17
N LYS A 351 -26.51 -8.61 23.42
CA LYS A 351 -27.44 -8.91 24.48
C LYS A 351 -27.98 -7.61 25.02
N VAL A 352 -29.30 -7.41 24.94
CA VAL A 352 -30.00 -6.23 25.43
C VAL A 352 -31.22 -6.63 26.24
N THR A 353 -31.58 -5.76 27.16
CA THR A 353 -32.87 -5.84 27.83
C THR A 353 -33.78 -4.77 27.25
N LEU A 354 -34.96 -5.18 26.78
CA LEU A 354 -35.93 -4.31 26.12
C LEU A 354 -37.22 -4.30 26.95
N LEU A 355 -37.82 -3.12 27.13
CA LEU A 355 -39.16 -2.99 27.67
C LEU A 355 -40.10 -2.62 26.50
N LEU A 356 -40.81 -3.61 25.97
CA LEU A 356 -41.71 -3.43 24.84
C LEU A 356 -43.13 -3.20 25.30
N PRO A 357 -43.84 -2.13 24.85
CA PRO A 357 -45.28 -1.99 25.08
C PRO A 357 -46.06 -3.18 24.54
N TYR A 358 -47.15 -3.52 25.16
CA TYR A 358 -48.00 -4.65 24.72
C TYR A 358 -48.56 -4.50 23.31
N SER A 359 -48.66 -3.27 22.81
CA SER A 359 -49.00 -2.98 21.40
C SER A 359 -48.00 -3.53 20.39
N MET A 360 -46.78 -3.87 20.81
CA MET A 360 -45.68 -4.39 19.96
C MET A 360 -45.56 -5.91 20.05
N GLY A 361 -46.67 -6.63 20.17
CA GLY A 361 -46.66 -8.09 20.29
C GLY A 361 -46.06 -8.82 19.09
N SER A 362 -46.21 -8.28 17.87
CA SER A 362 -45.58 -8.81 16.66
C SER A 362 -44.06 -8.67 16.67
N ASP A 363 -43.55 -7.59 17.25
CA ASP A 363 -42.11 -7.34 17.37
C ASP A 363 -41.49 -8.25 18.44
N ALA A 364 -42.19 -8.48 19.56
CA ALA A 364 -41.80 -9.46 20.55
C ALA A 364 -41.72 -10.89 19.97
N ALA A 365 -42.71 -11.27 19.11
CA ALA A 365 -42.69 -12.55 18.41
C ALA A 365 -41.47 -12.64 17.43
N LEU A 366 -41.17 -11.60 16.69
CA LEU A 366 -40.02 -11.54 15.80
C LEU A 366 -38.68 -11.68 16.57
N LEU A 367 -38.56 -11.02 17.72
CA LEU A 367 -37.38 -11.12 18.58
C LEU A 367 -37.21 -12.53 19.19
N ARG A 368 -38.32 -13.24 19.49
CA ARG A 368 -38.27 -14.65 19.91
C ARG A 368 -37.83 -15.58 18.78
N GLU A 369 -38.29 -15.30 17.54
CA GLU A 369 -37.96 -16.12 16.38
C GLU A 369 -36.52 -15.93 15.92
N LYS A 370 -36.03 -14.66 15.85
CA LYS A 370 -34.72 -14.30 15.28
C LYS A 370 -33.62 -14.13 16.34
N GLY A 371 -33.96 -14.04 17.61
CA GLY A 371 -33.04 -13.86 18.73
C GLY A 371 -32.97 -15.11 19.62
N ALA A 372 -31.98 -15.14 20.50
CA ALA A 372 -31.95 -16.06 21.63
C ALA A 372 -32.57 -15.35 22.85
N LEU A 373 -33.73 -15.80 23.29
CA LEU A 373 -34.41 -15.24 24.43
C LEU A 373 -33.80 -15.83 25.73
N ASP A 374 -33.22 -14.95 26.56
CA ASP A 374 -32.61 -15.36 27.85
C ASP A 374 -33.60 -15.24 29.00
N ARG A 375 -34.43 -14.17 29.01
CA ARG A 375 -35.40 -13.89 30.05
C ARG A 375 -36.58 -13.11 29.50
N GLU A 376 -37.78 -13.39 30.02
CA GLU A 376 -39.02 -12.69 29.71
C GLU A 376 -39.83 -12.47 30.98
N GLU A 377 -40.36 -11.25 31.17
CA GLU A 377 -41.14 -10.88 32.35
C GLU A 377 -42.25 -9.92 31.95
N TYR A 378 -43.49 -10.24 32.29
CA TYR A 378 -44.62 -9.37 32.03
C TYR A 378 -44.76 -8.35 33.17
N ARG A 379 -44.69 -7.08 32.86
CA ARG A 379 -44.80 -5.94 33.79
C ARG A 379 -46.02 -5.09 33.46
N PRO A 380 -46.50 -4.24 34.41
CA PRO A 380 -47.67 -3.37 34.17
C PRO A 380 -47.48 -2.43 33.01
N ASP A 381 -46.25 -2.01 32.70
CA ASP A 381 -45.84 -1.06 31.69
C ASP A 381 -45.43 -1.70 30.37
N GLY A 382 -45.35 -3.04 30.31
CA GLY A 382 -44.99 -3.74 29.08
C GLY A 382 -44.35 -5.11 29.33
N LEU A 383 -43.77 -5.65 28.24
CA LEU A 383 -43.05 -6.91 28.24
C LEU A 383 -41.55 -6.63 28.37
N LEU A 384 -40.93 -6.98 29.49
CA LEU A 384 -39.47 -6.90 29.66
C LEU A 384 -38.85 -8.17 29.09
N MET A 385 -38.01 -8.02 28.08
CA MET A 385 -37.33 -9.12 27.41
C MET A 385 -35.82 -8.92 27.46
N THR A 386 -35.04 -9.92 27.89
CA THR A 386 -33.60 -9.98 27.69
C THR A 386 -33.32 -10.90 26.53
N VAL A 387 -32.83 -10.37 25.44
CA VAL A 387 -32.64 -11.09 24.20
C VAL A 387 -31.25 -10.82 23.62
N THR A 388 -30.61 -11.88 23.12
CA THR A 388 -29.37 -11.77 22.31
C THR A 388 -29.79 -11.91 20.87
N ALA A 389 -29.77 -10.79 20.13
CA ALA A 389 -30.19 -10.74 18.74
C ALA A 389 -29.21 -9.93 17.89
N ASP A 390 -29.39 -10.01 16.58
CA ASP A 390 -28.59 -9.23 15.61
C ASP A 390 -28.67 -7.74 15.93
N ALA A 391 -27.50 -7.05 15.90
CA ALA A 391 -27.39 -5.65 16.25
C ALA A 391 -28.30 -4.75 15.39
N LYS A 392 -28.53 -5.12 14.11
CA LYS A 392 -29.47 -4.44 13.22
C LYS A 392 -30.92 -4.59 13.65
N LEU A 393 -31.28 -5.81 14.00
CA LEU A 393 -32.64 -6.06 14.49
C LEU A 393 -32.88 -5.21 15.73
N LEU A 394 -31.87 -5.12 16.61
CA LEU A 394 -31.93 -4.35 17.85
C LEU A 394 -31.93 -2.83 17.64
N GLU A 395 -31.34 -2.32 16.56
CA GLU A 395 -31.36 -0.88 16.21
C GLU A 395 -32.79 -0.32 16.08
N ARG A 396 -33.75 -1.15 15.63
CA ARG A 396 -35.15 -0.77 15.55
C ARG A 396 -35.81 -0.55 16.91
N TYR A 397 -35.20 -1.09 17.95
CA TYR A 397 -35.74 -1.10 19.31
C TYR A 397 -34.86 -0.31 20.29
N LYS A 398 -33.96 0.53 19.78
CA LYS A 398 -33.03 1.32 20.62
C LYS A 398 -33.73 2.17 21.68
N ASP A 399 -34.90 2.71 21.34
CA ASP A 399 -35.67 3.57 22.23
C ASP A 399 -36.38 2.77 23.38
N TYR A 400 -36.36 1.44 23.30
CA TYR A 400 -36.94 0.53 24.27
C TYR A 400 -35.89 -0.22 25.11
N ILE A 401 -34.60 0.09 24.93
CA ILE A 401 -33.50 -0.50 25.73
C ILE A 401 -33.52 0.11 27.13
N VAL A 402 -33.43 -0.76 28.15
CA VAL A 402 -33.51 -0.40 29.56
C VAL A 402 -32.18 -0.70 30.29
#